data_35ac18596ca2e4fa768ab61f17f5a168
#
_entry.id   35ac18596ca2e4fa768ab61f17f5a168
#
_cell.length_a   1.000
_cell.length_b   1.000
_cell.length_c   1.000
_cell.angle_alpha   90.00
_cell.angle_beta   90.00
_cell.angle_gamma   90.00
#
_symmetry.space_group_name_H-M   'P 1'
#
loop_
_entity.id
_entity.type
_entity.pdbx_description
1 polymer ?
#
loop_
_entity_poly.entity_id
_entity_poly.type
_entity_poly.pdbx_seq_one_letter_code
_entity_poly.pdbx_strand_id
1 'polypeptide(L)'
;MEVADIKKNIEKILDNNKAQSITSINLKNKSYIADYMIVASGTSSRHLQSLSEILVSELKKLGMDDCRIEGKDSADWKLVDAHDVIIHLFHPEKREFYDLEKMWSEEIPKPVSYTHL
;
A
#
# COMPACT_ATOMS: atom_id res chain seq x y z
N MET A 1 5.51 -18.45 -1.55
CA MET A 1 6.25 -17.25 -1.09
C MET A 1 5.65 -16.77 0.23
N GLU A 2 6.49 -16.53 1.19
CA GLU A 2 6.06 -16.04 2.48
C GLU A 2 5.59 -14.60 2.41
N VAL A 3 4.68 -14.21 3.31
CA VAL A 3 4.15 -12.84 3.33
C VAL A 3 5.30 -11.82 3.53
N ALA A 4 6.27 -12.15 4.37
CA ALA A 4 7.43 -11.28 4.58
C ALA A 4 8.23 -11.07 3.29
N ASP A 5 8.30 -12.07 2.43
CA ASP A 5 8.98 -11.96 1.15
C ASP A 5 8.20 -11.08 0.18
N ILE A 6 6.89 -11.22 0.19
CA ILE A 6 6.00 -10.37 -0.62
C ILE A 6 6.18 -8.91 -0.21
N LYS A 7 6.18 -8.64 1.09
CA LYS A 7 6.41 -7.30 1.63
C LYS A 7 7.73 -6.72 1.13
N LYS A 8 8.81 -7.50 1.21
CA LYS A 8 10.13 -7.04 0.76
C LYS A 8 10.16 -6.78 -0.75
N ASN A 9 9.51 -7.62 -1.51
CA ASN A 9 9.43 -7.42 -2.96
C ASN A 9 8.67 -6.14 -3.29
N ILE A 10 7.58 -5.87 -2.59
CA ILE A 10 6.80 -4.65 -2.80
C ILE A 10 7.63 -3.43 -2.47
N GLU A 11 8.33 -3.45 -1.33
CA GLU A 11 9.21 -2.35 -0.94
C GLU A 11 10.27 -2.08 -2.01
N LYS A 12 10.85 -3.14 -2.55
CA LYS A 12 11.87 -3.03 -3.59
C LYS A 12 11.29 -2.47 -4.88
N ILE A 13 10.12 -2.94 -5.28
CA ILE A 13 9.44 -2.46 -6.49
C ILE A 13 9.15 -0.96 -6.36
N LEU A 14 8.63 -0.55 -5.22
CA LEU A 14 8.32 0.86 -4.96
C LEU A 14 9.59 1.72 -5.00
N ASP A 15 10.65 1.25 -4.35
CA ASP A 15 11.92 1.99 -4.30
C ASP A 15 12.53 2.09 -5.71
N ASN A 16 12.53 1.02 -6.47
CA ASN A 16 13.06 1.00 -7.82
C ASN A 16 12.29 1.93 -8.78
N ASN A 17 11.05 2.24 -8.46
CA ASN A 17 10.20 3.07 -9.28
C ASN A 17 9.97 4.46 -8.65
N LYS A 18 10.89 4.86 -7.79
CA LYS A 18 10.98 6.21 -7.24
C LYS A 18 9.83 6.63 -6.33
N ALA A 19 9.13 5.67 -5.74
CA ALA A 19 8.18 5.99 -4.69
C ALA A 19 8.92 6.60 -3.50
N GLN A 20 8.27 7.53 -2.82
CA GLN A 20 8.89 8.26 -1.72
C GLN A 20 8.26 7.89 -0.39
N SER A 21 9.02 8.07 0.69
CA SER A 21 8.53 7.89 2.05
C SER A 21 7.85 6.55 2.26
N ILE A 22 8.49 5.48 1.82
CA ILE A 22 7.94 4.13 1.93
C ILE A 22 7.96 3.70 3.40
N THR A 23 6.80 3.39 3.94
CA THR A 23 6.64 2.98 5.34
C THR A 23 5.86 1.68 5.37
N SER A 24 6.41 0.68 6.05
CA SER A 24 5.76 -0.61 6.22
C SER A 24 5.32 -0.77 7.67
N ILE A 25 4.08 -1.19 7.86
CA ILE A 25 3.47 -1.34 9.17
C ILE A 25 3.04 -2.78 9.33
N ASN A 26 3.49 -3.42 10.41
CA ASN A 26 3.11 -4.78 10.74
C ASN A 26 1.73 -4.76 11.40
N LEU A 27 0.75 -5.39 10.77
CA LEU A 27 -0.61 -5.45 11.27
C LEU A 27 -0.96 -6.80 11.91
N LYS A 28 -0.01 -7.70 12.02
CA LYS A 28 -0.25 -8.97 12.68
C LYS A 28 -0.69 -8.69 14.11
N ASN A 29 -1.76 -9.35 14.54
CA ASN A 29 -2.38 -9.15 15.85
C ASN A 29 -3.09 -7.78 16.02
N LYS A 30 -3.12 -6.95 14.99
CA LYS A 30 -3.81 -5.65 15.03
C LYS A 30 -4.97 -5.55 14.05
N SER A 31 -4.99 -6.39 13.03
CA SER A 31 -6.02 -6.35 12.00
C SER A 31 -6.24 -7.74 11.42
N TYR A 32 -7.49 -8.02 11.06
CA TYR A 32 -7.83 -9.25 10.33
C TYR A 32 -7.77 -9.06 8.82
N ILE A 33 -7.54 -7.84 8.36
CA ILE A 33 -7.59 -7.51 6.93
C ILE A 33 -6.32 -7.93 6.22
N ALA A 34 -5.17 -7.66 6.85
CA ALA A 34 -3.87 -7.94 6.25
C ALA A 34 -2.80 -8.09 7.32
N ASP A 35 -1.69 -8.71 6.95
CA ASP A 35 -0.53 -8.83 7.84
C ASP A 35 0.33 -7.57 7.82
N TYR A 36 0.36 -6.86 6.70
CA TYR A 36 1.15 -5.64 6.54
C TYR A 36 0.37 -4.59 5.76
N MET A 37 0.62 -3.35 6.12
CA MET A 37 0.21 -2.21 5.31
C MET A 37 1.46 -1.44 4.91
N ILE A 38 1.56 -1.10 3.62
CA ILE A 38 2.65 -0.29 3.12
C ILE A 38 2.05 1.02 2.63
N VAL A 39 2.64 2.13 3.05
CA VAL A 39 2.21 3.46 2.64
C VAL A 39 3.38 4.10 1.91
N ALA A 40 3.13 4.65 0.76
CA ALA A 40 4.16 5.33 -0.02
C ALA A 40 3.55 6.51 -0.76
N SER A 41 4.40 7.41 -1.20
CA SER A 41 3.98 8.61 -1.91
C SER A 41 4.50 8.59 -3.35
N GLY A 42 3.67 9.10 -4.25
CA GLY A 42 4.08 9.36 -5.62
C GLY A 42 4.13 10.86 -5.86
N THR A 43 4.90 11.29 -6.84
CA THR A 43 5.14 12.72 -7.11
C THR A 43 4.01 13.37 -7.91
N SER A 44 3.16 12.57 -8.53
CA SER A 44 2.06 13.08 -9.35
C SER A 44 0.98 12.00 -9.47
N SER A 45 -0.19 12.37 -9.96
CA SER A 45 -1.26 11.40 -10.22
C SER A 45 -0.83 10.35 -11.24
N ARG A 46 -0.06 10.75 -12.26
CA ARG A 46 0.49 9.81 -13.24
C ARG A 46 1.46 8.83 -12.58
N HIS A 47 2.30 9.31 -11.67
CA HIS A 47 3.23 8.46 -10.94
C HIS A 47 2.47 7.45 -10.07
N LEU A 48 1.42 7.89 -9.39
CA LEU A 48 0.58 6.99 -8.58
C LEU A 48 -0.05 5.90 -9.45
N GLN A 49 -0.58 6.27 -10.60
CA GLN A 49 -1.17 5.32 -11.54
C GLN A 49 -0.12 4.32 -12.01
N SER A 50 1.05 4.81 -12.39
CA SER A 50 2.17 3.98 -12.83
C SER A 50 2.61 3.01 -11.74
N LEU A 51 2.77 3.48 -10.51
CA LEU A 51 3.18 2.64 -9.38
C LEU A 51 2.18 1.51 -9.15
N SER A 52 0.87 1.82 -9.18
CA SER A 52 -0.14 0.80 -8.96
C SER A 52 -0.12 -0.28 -10.05
N GLU A 53 0.04 0.13 -11.29
CA GLU A 53 0.10 -0.81 -12.42
C GLU A 53 1.37 -1.66 -12.39
N ILE A 54 2.50 -1.05 -12.07
CA ILE A 54 3.79 -1.77 -11.96
C ILE A 54 3.71 -2.80 -10.85
N LEU A 55 3.15 -2.44 -9.70
CA LEU A 55 2.99 -3.38 -8.58
C LEU A 55 2.19 -4.60 -9.00
N VAL A 56 1.03 -4.40 -9.61
CA VAL A 56 0.18 -5.51 -10.04
C VAL A 56 0.92 -6.38 -11.06
N SER A 57 1.59 -5.76 -12.02
CA SER A 57 2.34 -6.47 -13.05
C SER A 57 3.49 -7.29 -12.46
N GLU A 58 4.28 -6.71 -11.58
CA GLU A 58 5.42 -7.40 -10.98
C GLU A 58 4.97 -8.51 -10.03
N LEU A 59 3.91 -8.27 -9.26
CA LEU A 59 3.37 -9.30 -8.37
C LEU A 59 2.80 -10.47 -9.16
N LYS A 60 2.21 -10.21 -10.32
CA LYS A 60 1.73 -11.25 -11.21
C LYS A 60 2.86 -12.16 -11.64
N LYS A 61 4.02 -11.60 -11.97
CA LYS A 61 5.21 -12.36 -12.34
C LYS A 61 5.69 -13.26 -11.20
N LEU A 62 5.38 -12.90 -9.97
CA LEU A 62 5.73 -13.69 -8.79
C LEU A 62 4.65 -14.71 -8.42
N GLY A 63 3.62 -14.85 -9.26
CA GLY A 63 2.56 -15.81 -9.03
C GLY A 63 1.31 -15.25 -8.36
N MET A 64 1.27 -13.94 -8.13
CA MET A 64 0.12 -13.28 -7.52
C MET A 64 -0.68 -12.54 -8.60
N ASP A 65 -1.57 -13.24 -9.26
CA ASP A 65 -2.29 -12.71 -10.42
C ASP A 65 -3.68 -12.16 -10.09
N ASP A 66 -4.05 -12.12 -8.81
CA ASP A 66 -5.36 -11.65 -8.37
C ASP A 66 -5.30 -10.39 -7.51
N CYS A 67 -4.22 -9.62 -7.63
CA CYS A 67 -4.11 -8.32 -6.97
C CYS A 67 -5.08 -7.33 -7.61
N ARG A 68 -5.64 -6.45 -6.80
CA ARG A 68 -6.64 -5.48 -7.23
C ARG A 68 -6.17 -4.06 -7.00
N ILE A 69 -6.60 -3.16 -7.89
CA ILE A 69 -6.35 -1.73 -7.75
C ILE A 69 -7.68 -1.06 -7.43
N GLU A 70 -7.69 -0.30 -6.33
CA GLU A 70 -8.81 0.56 -5.97
C GLU A 70 -8.42 2.01 -6.18
N GLY A 71 -9.41 2.87 -6.36
CA GLY A 71 -9.16 4.30 -6.55
C GLY A 71 -8.67 4.66 -7.95
N LYS A 72 -9.07 3.90 -8.97
CA LYS A 72 -8.64 4.13 -10.35
C LYS A 72 -8.98 5.53 -10.85
N ASP A 73 -10.10 6.07 -10.39
CA ASP A 73 -10.56 7.40 -10.81
C ASP A 73 -10.03 8.53 -9.92
N SER A 74 -9.29 8.19 -8.89
CA SER A 74 -8.72 9.19 -8.00
C SER A 74 -7.37 9.68 -8.53
N ALA A 75 -7.17 11.00 -8.50
CA ALA A 75 -5.91 11.60 -8.88
C ALA A 75 -4.88 11.57 -7.73
N ASP A 76 -5.34 11.45 -6.49
CA ASP A 76 -4.51 11.61 -5.30
C ASP A 76 -4.25 10.35 -4.53
N TRP A 77 -4.93 9.27 -4.87
CA TRP A 77 -4.87 8.06 -4.05
C TRP A 77 -5.11 6.81 -4.89
N LYS A 78 -4.33 5.78 -4.61
CA LYS A 78 -4.51 4.44 -5.15
C LYS A 78 -4.32 3.44 -4.03
N LEU A 79 -5.04 2.34 -4.07
CA LEU A 79 -4.82 1.22 -3.16
C LEU A 79 -4.57 -0.02 -4.00
N VAL A 80 -3.54 -0.76 -3.64
CA VAL A 80 -3.29 -2.07 -4.26
C VAL A 80 -3.52 -3.13 -3.20
N ASP A 81 -4.48 -4.00 -3.46
CA ASP A 81 -4.81 -5.11 -2.57
C ASP A 81 -4.06 -6.35 -3.05
N ALA A 82 -3.05 -6.73 -2.29
CA ALA A 82 -2.25 -7.93 -2.53
C ALA A 82 -2.50 -8.97 -1.44
N HIS A 83 -3.75 -9.07 -0.99
CA HIS A 83 -4.22 -10.03 0.03
C HIS A 83 -3.65 -9.75 1.41
N ASP A 84 -2.52 -10.35 1.75
CA ASP A 84 -1.92 -10.19 3.08
C ASP A 84 -1.13 -8.91 3.23
N VAL A 85 -0.93 -8.19 2.14
CA VAL A 85 -0.27 -6.88 2.14
C VAL A 85 -1.15 -5.90 1.38
N ILE A 86 -1.45 -4.79 2.00
CA ILE A 86 -2.24 -3.73 1.38
C ILE A 86 -1.34 -2.51 1.22
N ILE A 87 -1.31 -1.96 0.01
CA ILE A 87 -0.45 -0.84 -0.32
C ILE A 87 -1.30 0.39 -0.57
N HIS A 88 -1.08 1.45 0.21
CA HIS A 88 -1.68 2.75 -0.01
C HIS A 88 -0.67 3.66 -0.67
N LEU A 89 -1.06 4.25 -1.80
CA LEU A 89 -0.23 5.17 -2.55
C LEU A 89 -0.94 6.52 -2.58
N PHE A 90 -0.30 7.54 -2.04
CA PHE A 90 -0.87 8.87 -1.92
C PHE A 90 0.03 9.93 -2.55
N HIS A 91 -0.59 10.98 -3.03
CA HIS A 91 0.12 12.22 -3.24
C HIS A 91 0.58 12.73 -1.86
N PRO A 92 1.80 13.32 -1.75
CA PRO A 92 2.33 13.71 -0.43
C PRO A 92 1.38 14.56 0.42
N GLU A 93 0.66 15.48 -0.20
CA GLU A 93 -0.29 16.32 0.52
C GLU A 93 -1.43 15.53 1.16
N LYS A 94 -1.95 14.54 0.44
CA LYS A 94 -3.03 13.70 0.95
C LYS A 94 -2.56 12.71 2.00
N ARG A 95 -1.31 12.26 1.88
CA ARG A 95 -0.73 11.37 2.88
C ARG A 95 -0.65 12.06 4.24
N GLU A 96 -0.21 13.32 4.27
CA GLU A 96 -0.17 14.10 5.50
C GLU A 96 -1.56 14.27 6.09
N PHE A 97 -2.55 14.51 5.24
CA PHE A 97 -3.93 14.70 5.68
C PHE A 97 -4.49 13.45 6.37
N TYR A 98 -4.24 12.28 5.80
CA TYR A 98 -4.78 11.03 6.36
C TYR A 98 -3.93 10.45 7.48
N ASP A 99 -2.62 10.68 7.43
CA ASP A 99 -1.68 10.21 8.44
C ASP A 99 -1.87 8.72 8.78
N LEU A 100 -1.95 7.90 7.73
CA LEU A 100 -2.28 6.48 7.88
C LEU A 100 -1.23 5.69 8.64
N GLU A 101 0.05 5.97 8.37
CA GLU A 101 1.15 5.26 9.02
C GLU A 101 1.15 5.51 10.53
N LYS A 102 0.81 6.71 10.96
CA LYS A 102 0.74 7.03 12.39
C LYS A 102 -0.45 6.34 13.03
N MET A 103 -1.60 6.36 12.35
CA MET A 103 -2.81 5.73 12.84
C MET A 103 -2.61 4.24 13.10
N TRP A 104 -1.93 3.55 12.19
CA TRP A 104 -1.73 2.11 12.32
C TRP A 104 -0.51 1.72 13.14
N SER A 105 0.43 2.63 13.36
CA SER A 105 1.59 2.36 14.23
C SER A 105 1.22 2.47 15.70
N GLU A 106 0.16 3.18 16.03
CA GLU A 106 -0.38 3.25 17.38
C GLU A 106 -1.35 2.09 17.58
N GLU A 107 -1.62 1.73 18.82
CA GLU A 107 -2.58 0.69 19.11
C GLU A 107 -3.98 1.19 18.79
N ILE A 108 -4.59 0.59 17.78
CA ILE A 108 -5.92 0.98 17.33
C ILE A 108 -6.89 -0.15 17.65
N PRO A 109 -7.82 0.06 18.55
CA PRO A 109 -8.72 -1.02 18.98
C PRO A 109 -9.76 -1.43 17.97
N LYS A 110 -10.03 -0.58 16.95
CA LYS A 110 -11.11 -0.86 16.01
C LYS A 110 -10.62 -0.88 14.56
N PRO A 111 -10.61 -2.05 13.92
CA PRO A 111 -10.23 -2.14 12.51
C PRO A 111 -11.17 -1.39 11.57
N VAL A 112 -12.36 -1.06 12.02
CA VAL A 112 -13.33 -0.31 11.22
C VAL A 112 -12.78 1.04 10.76
N SER A 113 -11.81 1.60 11.47
CA SER A 113 -11.16 2.84 11.06
C SER A 113 -10.50 2.73 9.69
N TYR A 114 -10.05 1.55 9.34
CA TYR A 114 -9.44 1.27 8.06
C TYR A 114 -10.46 1.39 6.91
N THR A 115 -11.65 0.87 7.12
CA THR A 115 -12.66 0.84 6.08
C THR A 115 -13.28 2.20 5.75
N HIS A 116 -13.03 3.20 6.58
CA HIS A 116 -13.52 4.54 6.37
C HIS A 116 -12.54 5.44 5.63
N LEU A 117 -11.44 4.90 5.22
CA LEU A 117 -10.48 5.63 4.40
C LEU A 117 -10.88 5.64 2.90
#